data_8ddfa98916353fd38e02f4ab341670c5
#
_entry.id   8ddfa98916353fd38e02f4ab341670c5
#
_cell.length_a   1.000
_cell.length_b   1.000
_cell.length_c   1.000
_cell.angle_alpha   90.00
_cell.angle_beta   90.00
_cell.angle_gamma   90.00
#
_symmetry.space_group_name_H-M   'P 1'
#
loop_
_entity.id
_entity.type
_entity.pdbx_description
1 polymer ?
#
loop_
_entity_poly.entity_id
_entity_poly.type
_entity_poly.pdbx_seq_one_letter_code
_entity_poly.pdbx_strand_id
1 'polypeptide(L)'
;ANFCAARCAKIVGVEYVPEAIDDAKVNSALNGIGNTRFYAGDMKAVLDDAFVAANGRPDVIILDPPRAGVDQPVIDVILRAAPERIVYVSCNPATQARDLALMDGAYRVEAVQPVDMFPHTHHVENVVKLVRR
;
A
#
# COMPACT_ATOMS: atom_id res chain seq x y z
N ALA A 1 7.84 -0.23 4.91
CA ALA A 1 8.88 -0.01 3.90
C ALA A 1 10.21 -0.63 4.33
N ASN A 2 10.81 -0.18 5.44
CA ASN A 2 12.16 -0.59 5.86
C ASN A 2 12.35 -2.10 6.00
N PHE A 3 11.36 -2.81 6.54
CA PHE A 3 11.39 -4.27 6.69
C PHE A 3 11.59 -5.03 5.35
N CYS A 4 10.99 -4.51 4.27
CA CYS A 4 11.06 -5.14 2.95
C CYS A 4 12.28 -4.70 2.13
N ALA A 5 13.05 -3.70 2.59
CA ALA A 5 14.08 -3.02 1.80
C ALA A 5 15.18 -3.98 1.28
N ALA A 6 15.59 -4.95 2.08
CA ALA A 6 16.61 -5.94 1.70
C ALA A 6 16.21 -6.86 0.54
N ARG A 7 14.92 -6.88 0.17
CA ARG A 7 14.37 -7.74 -0.90
C ARG A 7 13.90 -6.94 -2.12
N CYS A 8 14.16 -5.65 -2.15
CA CYS A 8 13.71 -4.75 -3.20
C CYS A 8 14.88 -3.93 -3.74
N ALA A 9 14.86 -3.64 -5.04
CA ALA A 9 15.81 -2.70 -5.63
C ALA A 9 15.56 -1.26 -5.13
N LYS A 10 14.29 -0.90 -4.96
CA LYS A 10 13.84 0.39 -4.47
C LYS A 10 12.50 0.25 -3.76
N ILE A 11 12.29 1.01 -2.69
CA ILE A 11 10.99 1.17 -2.04
C ILE A 11 10.62 2.65 -1.98
N VAL A 12 9.35 2.91 -2.25
CA VAL A 12 8.74 4.23 -2.09
C VAL A 12 7.62 4.11 -1.07
N GLY A 13 7.67 4.91 -0.02
CA GLY A 13 6.62 5.03 1.00
C GLY A 13 5.90 6.35 0.92
N VAL A 14 4.59 6.33 1.00
CA VAL A 14 3.73 7.52 1.10
C VAL A 14 2.93 7.40 2.39
N GLU A 15 2.94 8.44 3.20
CA GLU A 15 2.25 8.48 4.50
C GLU A 15 1.72 9.89 4.75
N TYR A 16 0.50 9.97 5.28
CA TYR A 16 -0.16 11.24 5.55
C TYR A 16 0.50 12.03 6.69
N VAL A 17 1.01 11.34 7.71
CA VAL A 17 1.59 11.94 8.92
C VAL A 17 3.07 12.25 8.69
N PRO A 18 3.48 13.56 8.66
CA PRO A 18 4.88 13.94 8.41
C PRO A 18 5.86 13.35 9.42
N GLU A 19 5.48 13.30 10.70
CA GLU A 19 6.31 12.77 11.78
C GLU A 19 6.63 11.28 11.56
N ALA A 20 5.67 10.50 11.06
CA ALA A 20 5.90 9.09 10.72
C ALA A 20 6.88 8.93 9.55
N ILE A 21 6.89 9.89 8.61
CA ILE A 21 7.88 9.93 7.53
C ILE A 21 9.27 10.26 8.07
N ASP A 22 9.39 11.17 9.01
CA ASP A 22 10.68 11.53 9.62
C ASP A 22 11.22 10.34 10.45
N ASP A 23 10.38 9.68 11.22
CA ASP A 23 10.72 8.44 11.91
C ASP A 23 11.16 7.33 10.93
N ALA A 24 10.48 7.19 9.80
CA ALA A 24 10.85 6.20 8.78
C ALA A 24 12.23 6.48 8.19
N LYS A 25 12.60 7.76 7.95
CA LYS A 25 13.94 8.17 7.48
C LYS A 25 15.01 7.88 8.53
N VAL A 26 14.74 8.25 9.80
CA VAL A 26 15.65 7.96 10.93
C VAL A 26 15.89 6.45 11.05
N ASN A 27 14.81 5.66 11.02
CA ASN A 27 14.90 4.20 11.06
C ASN A 27 15.67 3.61 9.87
N SER A 28 15.51 4.17 8.67
CA SER A 28 16.32 3.77 7.52
C SER A 28 17.81 4.01 7.76
N ALA A 29 18.17 5.21 8.24
CA ALA A 29 19.55 5.56 8.51
C ALA A 29 20.18 4.67 9.60
N LEU A 30 19.46 4.45 10.71
CA LEU A 30 19.92 3.60 11.82
C LEU A 30 20.16 2.13 11.39
N ASN A 31 19.40 1.66 10.40
CA ASN A 31 19.51 0.28 9.90
C ASN A 31 20.35 0.18 8.61
N GLY A 32 21.02 1.25 8.18
CA GLY A 32 21.85 1.24 6.98
C GLY A 32 21.10 1.01 5.69
N ILE A 33 19.80 1.38 5.64
CA ILE A 33 18.92 1.17 4.49
C ILE A 33 19.01 2.39 3.56
N GLY A 34 19.55 2.22 2.35
CA GLY A 34 19.78 3.30 1.39
C GLY A 34 18.85 3.31 0.18
N ASN A 35 17.98 2.30 0.02
CA ASN A 35 17.12 2.13 -1.16
C ASN A 35 15.66 2.51 -0.93
N THR A 36 15.38 3.31 0.12
CA THR A 36 14.04 3.81 0.45
C THR A 36 13.91 5.30 0.11
N ARG A 37 12.72 5.68 -0.36
CA ARG A 37 12.28 7.08 -0.49
C ARG A 37 10.93 7.25 0.18
N PHE A 38 10.77 8.35 0.91
CA PHE A 38 9.55 8.63 1.67
C PHE A 38 8.97 9.98 1.30
N TYR A 39 7.65 10.04 1.17
CA TYR A 39 6.87 11.21 0.83
C TYR A 39 5.76 11.42 1.86
N ALA A 40 5.72 12.60 2.46
CA ALA A 40 4.62 13.00 3.33
C ALA A 40 3.49 13.60 2.51
N GLY A 41 2.27 13.17 2.76
CA GLY A 41 1.08 13.74 2.14
C GLY A 41 -0.07 12.76 1.98
N ASP A 42 -1.23 13.33 1.67
CA ASP A 42 -2.41 12.53 1.32
C ASP A 42 -2.15 11.74 0.04
N MET A 43 -2.43 10.46 0.06
CA MET A 43 -2.24 9.56 -1.07
C MET A 43 -2.95 10.07 -2.34
N LYS A 44 -4.13 10.70 -2.20
CA LYS A 44 -4.87 11.32 -3.32
C LYS A 44 -4.10 12.45 -3.99
N ALA A 45 -3.34 13.22 -3.20
CA ALA A 45 -2.59 14.37 -3.69
C ALA A 45 -1.20 14.00 -4.18
N VAL A 46 -0.62 12.92 -3.64
CA VAL A 46 0.76 12.50 -3.92
C VAL A 46 0.81 11.46 -5.04
N LEU A 47 -0.07 10.47 -5.01
CA LEU A 47 -0.05 9.36 -5.96
C LEU A 47 -0.82 9.74 -7.23
N ASP A 48 -0.08 10.26 -8.20
CA ASP A 48 -0.55 10.56 -9.55
C ASP A 48 0.37 9.94 -10.62
N ASP A 49 0.03 10.13 -11.87
CA ASP A 49 0.82 9.60 -12.99
C ASP A 49 2.23 10.22 -13.05
N ALA A 50 2.38 11.48 -12.63
CA ALA A 50 3.70 12.15 -12.58
C ALA A 50 4.56 11.55 -11.46
N PHE A 51 3.97 11.24 -10.31
CA PHE A 51 4.66 10.53 -9.23
C PHE A 51 5.14 9.14 -9.67
N VAL A 52 4.29 8.39 -10.38
CA VAL A 52 4.67 7.07 -10.92
C VAL A 52 5.78 7.20 -11.96
N ALA A 53 5.72 8.21 -12.84
CA ALA A 53 6.78 8.46 -13.82
C ALA A 53 8.11 8.82 -13.15
N ALA A 54 8.11 9.66 -12.12
CA ALA A 54 9.30 10.10 -11.39
C ALA A 54 9.94 8.99 -10.55
N ASN A 55 9.13 8.09 -10.00
CA ASN A 55 9.60 7.03 -9.13
C ASN A 55 9.80 5.68 -9.83
N GLY A 56 9.30 5.52 -11.04
CA GLY A 56 9.22 4.28 -11.78
C GLY A 56 7.92 3.51 -11.46
N ARG A 57 7.51 2.66 -12.40
CA ARG A 57 6.35 1.78 -12.20
C ARG A 57 6.66 0.78 -11.08
N PRO A 58 5.75 0.60 -10.12
CA PRO A 58 5.93 -0.39 -9.08
C PRO A 58 5.67 -1.81 -9.63
N ASP A 59 6.46 -2.79 -9.19
CA ASP A 59 6.17 -4.21 -9.41
C ASP A 59 5.13 -4.70 -8.39
N VAL A 60 5.20 -4.18 -7.16
CA VAL A 60 4.31 -4.51 -6.06
C VAL A 60 3.85 -3.24 -5.35
N ILE A 61 2.57 -3.17 -5.02
CA ILE A 61 2.01 -2.14 -4.14
C ILE A 61 1.50 -2.81 -2.85
N ILE A 62 1.84 -2.24 -1.71
CA ILE A 62 1.25 -2.60 -0.41
C ILE A 62 0.36 -1.44 0.01
N LEU A 63 -0.92 -1.73 0.24
CA LEU A 63 -1.93 -0.79 0.70
C LEU A 63 -2.28 -1.08 2.16
N ASP A 64 -2.35 -0.03 2.96
CA ASP A 64 -2.85 -0.07 4.35
C ASP A 64 -3.63 1.23 4.62
N PRO A 65 -4.81 1.39 3.97
CA PRO A 65 -5.59 2.61 4.05
C PRO A 65 -6.35 2.70 5.37
N PRO A 66 -6.89 3.89 5.71
CA PRO A 66 -7.82 4.04 6.81
C PRO A 66 -9.09 3.22 6.60
N ARG A 67 -9.97 3.16 7.63
CA ARG A 67 -11.24 2.39 7.62
C ARG A 67 -12.18 2.70 6.46
N ALA A 68 -12.08 3.88 5.87
CA ALA A 68 -12.87 4.27 4.70
C ALA A 68 -12.47 3.52 3.41
N GLY A 69 -11.32 2.86 3.43
CA GLY A 69 -10.75 2.21 2.26
C GLY A 69 -9.95 3.18 1.38
N VAL A 70 -9.76 2.80 0.13
CA VAL A 70 -9.02 3.57 -0.87
C VAL A 70 -9.99 4.39 -1.73
N ASP A 71 -9.65 5.66 -1.97
CA ASP A 71 -10.45 6.52 -2.82
C ASP A 71 -10.33 6.15 -4.32
N GLN A 72 -11.42 6.34 -5.06
CA GLN A 72 -11.49 6.00 -6.48
C GLN A 72 -10.34 6.58 -7.31
N PRO A 73 -9.94 7.86 -7.19
CA PRO A 73 -8.81 8.40 -7.96
C PRO A 73 -7.50 7.66 -7.73
N VAL A 74 -7.26 7.19 -6.50
CA VAL A 74 -6.06 6.40 -6.16
C VAL A 74 -6.13 5.02 -6.78
N ILE A 75 -7.30 4.37 -6.74
CA ILE A 75 -7.52 3.08 -7.43
C ILE A 75 -7.24 3.24 -8.93
N ASP A 76 -7.72 4.31 -9.56
CA ASP A 76 -7.50 4.57 -10.98
C ASP A 76 -6.01 4.71 -11.32
N VAL A 77 -5.22 5.38 -10.47
CA VAL A 77 -3.75 5.47 -10.64
C VAL A 77 -3.10 4.10 -10.47
N ILE A 78 -3.51 3.32 -9.48
CA ILE A 78 -3.00 1.95 -9.26
C ILE A 78 -3.28 1.07 -10.49
N LEU A 79 -4.48 1.14 -11.04
CA LEU A 79 -4.87 0.38 -12.23
C LEU A 79 -4.04 0.78 -13.46
N ARG A 80 -3.76 2.08 -13.65
CA ARG A 80 -2.88 2.55 -14.74
C ARG A 80 -1.41 2.18 -14.51
N ALA A 81 -0.92 2.26 -13.27
CA ALA A 81 0.42 1.82 -12.91
C ALA A 81 0.60 0.30 -13.11
N ALA A 82 -0.49 -0.44 -13.03
CA ALA A 82 -0.59 -1.87 -13.32
C ALA A 82 0.54 -2.71 -12.66
N PRO A 83 0.73 -2.66 -11.33
CA PRO A 83 1.70 -3.52 -10.65
C PRO A 83 1.38 -5.00 -10.89
N GLU A 84 2.37 -5.88 -10.83
CA GLU A 84 2.13 -7.32 -10.94
C GLU A 84 1.30 -7.87 -9.77
N ARG A 85 1.50 -7.29 -8.58
CA ARG A 85 0.85 -7.73 -7.33
C ARG A 85 0.45 -6.54 -6.48
N ILE A 86 -0.65 -6.74 -5.76
CA ILE A 86 -1.08 -5.80 -4.72
C ILE A 86 -1.29 -6.63 -3.44
N VAL A 87 -0.79 -6.14 -2.32
CA VAL A 87 -1.11 -6.64 -0.99
C VAL A 87 -1.94 -5.58 -0.30
N TYR A 88 -3.18 -5.90 0.01
CA TYR A 88 -4.11 -4.98 0.65
C TYR A 88 -4.39 -5.42 2.08
N VAL A 89 -3.87 -4.67 3.04
CA VAL A 89 -4.16 -4.82 4.48
C VAL A 89 -5.32 -3.89 4.83
N SER A 90 -6.29 -4.36 5.59
CA SER A 90 -7.44 -3.54 5.98
C SER A 90 -8.01 -3.97 7.33
N CYS A 91 -8.30 -3.00 8.18
CA CYS A 91 -9.07 -3.20 9.42
C CYS A 91 -10.61 -3.17 9.18
N ASN A 92 -11.06 -3.03 7.92
CA ASN A 92 -12.48 -3.04 7.56
C ASN A 92 -12.72 -3.87 6.30
N PRO A 93 -13.07 -5.17 6.45
CA PRO A 93 -13.30 -6.06 5.31
C PRO A 93 -14.41 -5.60 4.36
N ALA A 94 -15.39 -4.82 4.83
CA ALA A 94 -16.49 -4.35 3.99
C ALA A 94 -16.02 -3.29 2.97
N THR A 95 -15.24 -2.31 3.41
CA THR A 95 -14.64 -1.31 2.49
C THR A 95 -13.57 -1.94 1.62
N GLN A 96 -12.81 -2.91 2.13
CA GLN A 96 -11.87 -3.68 1.33
C GLN A 96 -12.58 -4.43 0.19
N ALA A 97 -13.69 -5.11 0.48
CA ALA A 97 -14.45 -5.84 -0.56
C ALA A 97 -14.98 -4.90 -1.65
N ARG A 98 -15.44 -3.69 -1.28
CA ARG A 98 -15.84 -2.64 -2.24
C ARG A 98 -14.68 -2.26 -3.16
N ASP A 99 -13.52 -1.99 -2.58
CA ASP A 99 -12.33 -1.56 -3.34
C ASP A 99 -11.81 -2.68 -4.24
N LEU A 100 -11.84 -3.93 -3.76
CA LEU A 100 -11.48 -5.11 -4.56
C LEU A 100 -12.40 -5.28 -5.77
N ALA A 101 -13.71 -5.01 -5.62
CA ALA A 101 -14.65 -5.07 -6.72
C ALA A 101 -14.32 -4.05 -7.84
N LEU A 102 -13.77 -2.87 -7.48
CA LEU A 102 -13.31 -1.88 -8.45
C LEU A 102 -12.05 -2.32 -9.22
N MET A 103 -11.28 -3.23 -8.66
CA MET A 103 -10.04 -3.76 -9.25
C MET A 103 -10.24 -5.10 -9.97
N ASP A 104 -11.39 -5.77 -9.84
CA ASP A 104 -11.61 -7.16 -10.31
C ASP A 104 -11.41 -7.34 -11.82
N GLY A 105 -11.68 -6.31 -12.61
CA GLY A 105 -11.42 -6.34 -14.07
C GLY A 105 -9.95 -6.52 -14.45
N ALA A 106 -9.01 -6.08 -13.60
CA ALA A 106 -7.57 -6.12 -13.86
C ALA A 106 -6.82 -7.11 -12.95
N TYR A 107 -7.38 -7.41 -11.77
CA TYR A 107 -6.75 -8.26 -10.76
C TYR A 107 -7.66 -9.38 -10.32
N ARG A 108 -7.08 -10.50 -9.95
CA ARG A 108 -7.78 -11.60 -9.25
C ARG A 108 -7.27 -11.71 -7.81
N VAL A 109 -8.16 -12.04 -6.91
CA VAL A 109 -7.80 -12.42 -5.54
C VAL A 109 -7.09 -13.79 -5.60
N GLU A 110 -5.89 -13.84 -5.07
CA GLU A 110 -5.09 -15.07 -5.00
C GLU A 110 -5.12 -15.67 -3.59
N ALA A 111 -5.09 -14.84 -2.57
CA ALA A 111 -5.14 -15.30 -1.18
C ALA A 111 -5.84 -14.26 -0.29
N VAL A 112 -6.50 -14.76 0.75
CA VAL A 112 -7.14 -13.96 1.80
C VAL A 112 -6.72 -14.53 3.15
N GLN A 113 -6.18 -13.69 4.03
CA GLN A 113 -5.73 -14.09 5.36
C GLN A 113 -6.26 -13.10 6.40
N PRO A 114 -7.32 -13.44 7.13
CA PRO A 114 -7.71 -12.68 8.31
C PRO A 114 -6.71 -12.90 9.45
N VAL A 115 -6.46 -11.85 10.22
CA VAL A 115 -5.54 -11.86 11.35
C VAL A 115 -6.21 -11.20 12.55
N ASP A 116 -6.31 -11.92 13.65
CA ASP A 116 -6.87 -11.41 14.90
C ASP A 116 -5.79 -10.67 15.70
N MET A 117 -5.64 -9.37 15.42
CA MET A 117 -4.70 -8.49 16.11
C MET A 117 -5.26 -7.94 17.42
N PHE A 118 -6.59 -7.97 17.59
CA PHE A 118 -7.29 -7.37 18.73
C PHE A 118 -8.34 -8.33 19.30
N PRO A 119 -7.94 -9.44 19.95
CA PRO A 119 -8.83 -10.56 20.30
C PRO A 119 -9.93 -10.22 21.30
N HIS A 120 -9.87 -9.05 21.96
CA HIS A 120 -10.92 -8.56 22.86
C HIS A 120 -11.93 -7.62 22.17
N THR A 121 -11.87 -7.50 20.85
CA THR A 121 -12.75 -6.65 20.06
C THR A 121 -13.32 -7.44 18.87
N HIS A 122 -14.27 -6.85 18.15
CA HIS A 122 -14.79 -7.40 16.90
C HIS A 122 -13.94 -7.00 15.66
N HIS A 123 -12.84 -6.32 15.88
CA HIS A 123 -11.96 -5.87 14.78
C HIS A 123 -11.04 -6.99 14.33
N VAL A 124 -11.01 -7.21 13.02
CA VAL A 124 -10.14 -8.18 12.36
C VAL A 124 -9.35 -7.43 11.29
N GLU A 125 -8.04 -7.61 11.28
CA GLU A 125 -7.22 -7.23 10.14
C GLU A 125 -7.37 -8.29 9.06
N ASN A 126 -7.55 -7.86 7.81
CA ASN A 126 -7.65 -8.79 6.69
C ASN A 126 -6.61 -8.45 5.63
N VAL A 127 -5.76 -9.41 5.31
CA VAL A 127 -4.72 -9.27 4.29
C VAL A 127 -5.15 -10.00 3.03
N VAL A 128 -5.25 -9.27 1.92
CA VAL A 128 -5.62 -9.82 0.62
C VAL A 128 -4.46 -9.65 -0.35
N LYS A 129 -4.09 -10.74 -1.01
CA LYS A 129 -3.13 -10.73 -2.11
C LYS A 129 -3.88 -10.75 -3.44
N LEU A 130 -3.57 -9.77 -4.27
CA LEU A 130 -4.07 -9.65 -5.63
C LEU A 130 -2.93 -9.88 -6.62
N VAL A 131 -3.26 -10.53 -7.74
CA VAL A 131 -2.34 -10.75 -8.86
C VAL A 131 -3.01 -10.26 -10.13
N ARG A 132 -2.25 -9.57 -10.95
CA ARG A 132 -2.73 -9.07 -12.25
C ARG A 132 -3.20 -10.24 -13.13
N ARG A 133 -4.30 -10.04 -13.84
CA ARG A 133 -4.86 -11.00 -14.81
C ARG A 133 -4.02 -11.06 -16.09
#